data_c5ab25162fe768f8cfecda8f4d0d696a
#
_entry.id   c5ab25162fe768f8cfecda8f4d0d696a
#
_cell.length_a   1.000
_cell.length_b   1.000
_cell.length_c   1.000
_cell.angle_alpha   90.00
_cell.angle_beta   90.00
_cell.angle_gamma   90.00
#
_symmetry.space_group_name_H-M   'P 1'
#
loop_
_entity.id
_entity.type
_entity.pdbx_description
1 polymer ?
#
loop_
_entity_poly.entity_id
_entity_poly.type
_entity_poly.pdbx_seq_one_letter_code
_entity_poly.pdbx_strand_id
1 'polypeptide(L)'
;MHILAIGAHAADMEFTCGAVILQYTKAGHSACFLHCTPGEKGHPRLEPEAYAAQKVREAKIVDGALGATARFLPYKDAELLASETVALDIADVIREEKPDIVITHPAHSIHDDHANTHINTMRGLFLAELPGIRRSHPAHGVAKLYFAENWEDTEGFVADTYVDVSEVFEQWLEITSQYELFSGGISSFRYKDYYQALSIMRGCLGRAPRAVALMRPPGFGRQRGKLPL
;
A
#
# COMPACT_ATOMS: atom_id res chain seq x y z
N MET A 1 14.85 -5.54 -7.34
CA MET A 1 14.28 -4.38 -6.62
C MET A 1 13.45 -4.89 -5.46
N HIS A 2 13.34 -4.09 -4.41
CA HIS A 2 12.47 -4.36 -3.27
C HIS A 2 11.39 -3.28 -3.17
N ILE A 3 10.13 -3.68 -3.00
CA ILE A 3 8.99 -2.77 -2.88
C ILE A 3 8.42 -2.86 -1.46
N LEU A 4 8.23 -1.71 -0.82
CA LEU A 4 7.51 -1.60 0.44
C LEU A 4 6.18 -0.88 0.20
N ALA A 5 5.07 -1.59 0.38
CA ALA A 5 3.72 -1.05 0.32
C ALA A 5 3.24 -0.75 1.76
N ILE A 6 2.93 0.52 2.06
CA ILE A 6 2.58 0.98 3.40
C ILE A 6 1.11 1.39 3.42
N GLY A 7 0.28 0.60 4.10
CA GLY A 7 -1.16 0.84 4.27
C GLY A 7 -1.52 1.21 5.71
N ALA A 8 -2.62 1.91 5.87
CA ALA A 8 -3.22 2.18 7.17
C ALA A 8 -3.71 0.88 7.80
N HIS A 9 -4.41 0.07 7.03
CA HIS A 9 -5.02 -1.17 7.46
C HIS A 9 -4.56 -2.35 6.61
N ALA A 10 -4.63 -3.55 7.16
CA ALA A 10 -4.54 -4.77 6.36
C ALA A 10 -5.67 -4.78 5.32
N ALA A 11 -5.32 -5.11 4.08
CA ALA A 11 -6.12 -5.10 2.86
C ALA A 11 -5.98 -3.83 1.99
N ASP A 12 -5.62 -2.66 2.52
CA ASP A 12 -5.54 -1.42 1.74
C ASP A 12 -4.62 -1.55 0.53
N MET A 13 -3.37 -1.92 0.77
CA MET A 13 -2.37 -1.99 -0.29
C MET A 13 -2.52 -3.24 -1.15
N GLU A 14 -3.01 -4.34 -0.59
CA GLU A 14 -3.30 -5.57 -1.34
C GLU A 14 -4.42 -5.36 -2.37
N PHE A 15 -5.43 -4.53 -2.05
CA PHE A 15 -6.52 -4.22 -2.97
C PHE A 15 -6.09 -3.19 -4.03
N THR A 16 -5.30 -2.21 -3.64
CA THR A 16 -4.96 -1.06 -4.49
C THR A 16 -3.75 -1.29 -5.38
N CYS A 17 -2.70 -1.94 -4.88
CA CYS A 17 -1.48 -2.21 -5.65
C CYS A 17 -1.02 -3.68 -5.62
N GLY A 18 -1.78 -4.59 -5.01
CA GLY A 18 -1.40 -6.01 -4.90
C GLY A 18 -1.17 -6.70 -6.24
N ALA A 19 -1.91 -6.33 -7.30
CA ALA A 19 -1.66 -6.87 -8.65
C ALA A 19 -0.28 -6.42 -9.20
N VAL A 20 0.15 -5.20 -8.89
CA VAL A 20 1.50 -4.72 -9.24
C VAL A 20 2.54 -5.50 -8.46
N ILE A 21 2.34 -5.69 -7.16
CA ILE A 21 3.24 -6.49 -6.31
C ILE A 21 3.36 -7.92 -6.85
N LEU A 22 2.25 -8.59 -7.16
CA LEU A 22 2.25 -9.94 -7.72
C LEU A 22 3.07 -10.03 -9.02
N GLN A 23 2.94 -9.04 -9.91
CA GLN A 23 3.72 -9.00 -11.15
C GLN A 23 5.21 -8.86 -10.88
N TYR A 24 5.60 -8.00 -9.95
CA TYR A 24 7.00 -7.80 -9.56
C TYR A 24 7.59 -9.05 -8.89
N THR A 25 6.87 -9.69 -7.98
CA THR A 25 7.35 -10.89 -7.30
C THR A 25 7.49 -12.08 -8.26
N LYS A 26 6.56 -12.24 -9.21
CA LYS A 26 6.70 -13.23 -10.31
C LYS A 26 7.88 -12.95 -11.23
N ALA A 27 8.31 -11.70 -11.35
CA ALA A 27 9.52 -11.29 -12.08
C ALA A 27 10.82 -11.45 -11.26
N GLY A 28 10.77 -12.06 -10.07
CA GLY A 28 11.92 -12.34 -9.23
C GLY A 28 12.35 -11.16 -8.33
N HIS A 29 11.49 -10.17 -8.13
CA HIS A 29 11.69 -9.09 -7.17
C HIS A 29 11.09 -9.46 -5.82
N SER A 30 11.42 -8.70 -4.77
CA SER A 30 10.86 -8.89 -3.42
C SER A 30 9.92 -7.76 -3.04
N ALA A 31 9.00 -8.04 -2.13
CA ALA A 31 8.08 -7.05 -1.61
C ALA A 31 7.72 -7.30 -0.14
N CYS A 32 7.32 -6.23 0.55
CA CYS A 32 6.79 -6.26 1.90
C CYS A 32 5.55 -5.36 1.96
N PHE A 33 4.50 -5.84 2.60
CA PHE A 33 3.37 -5.01 3.03
C PHE A 33 3.58 -4.62 4.49
N LEU A 34 3.53 -3.32 4.77
CA LEU A 34 3.51 -2.76 6.11
C LEU A 34 2.12 -2.24 6.42
N HIS A 35 1.46 -2.87 7.38
CA HIS A 35 0.16 -2.46 7.89
C HIS A 35 0.36 -1.66 9.17
N CYS A 36 -0.07 -0.40 9.21
CA CYS A 36 0.02 0.40 10.43
C CYS A 36 -0.90 -0.13 11.52
N THR A 37 -2.07 -0.63 11.13
CA THR A 37 -3.08 -1.26 12.01
C THR A 37 -3.65 -2.52 11.36
N PRO A 38 -4.31 -3.42 12.10
CA PRO A 38 -5.08 -4.50 11.48
C PRO A 38 -6.35 -4.04 10.73
N GLY A 39 -6.93 -2.88 11.07
CA GLY A 39 -8.24 -2.44 10.57
C GLY A 39 -9.39 -3.16 11.28
N GLU A 40 -9.31 -3.22 12.62
CA GLU A 40 -10.14 -4.13 13.42
C GLU A 40 -11.52 -3.60 13.82
N LYS A 41 -11.81 -2.29 13.61
CA LYS A 41 -13.06 -1.73 14.12
C LYS A 41 -14.23 -1.75 13.12
N GLY A 42 -13.97 -2.16 11.88
CA GLY A 42 -14.98 -2.13 10.82
C GLY A 42 -15.91 -3.34 10.75
N HIS A 43 -15.81 -4.36 11.62
CA HIS A 43 -16.63 -5.57 11.51
C HIS A 43 -17.99 -5.42 12.21
N PRO A 44 -19.12 -5.73 11.53
CA PRO A 44 -20.46 -5.50 12.08
C PRO A 44 -20.90 -6.47 13.21
N ARG A 45 -20.18 -7.57 13.41
CA ARG A 45 -20.57 -8.65 14.32
C ARG A 45 -19.46 -9.14 15.26
N LEU A 46 -18.19 -9.00 14.86
CA LEU A 46 -17.06 -9.45 15.67
C LEU A 46 -16.55 -8.32 16.54
N GLU A 47 -16.12 -8.67 17.75
CA GLU A 47 -15.37 -7.77 18.61
C GLU A 47 -14.01 -7.43 17.98
N PRO A 48 -13.46 -6.22 18.23
CA PRO A 48 -12.22 -5.75 17.58
C PRO A 48 -11.05 -6.73 17.71
N GLU A 49 -10.83 -7.32 18.86
CA GLU A 49 -9.73 -8.26 19.10
C GLU A 49 -9.86 -9.53 18.23
N ALA A 50 -11.08 -10.04 18.08
CA ALA A 50 -11.34 -11.21 17.25
C ALA A 50 -11.14 -10.89 15.77
N TYR A 51 -11.61 -9.71 15.34
CA TYR A 51 -11.44 -9.27 13.96
C TYR A 51 -9.98 -8.91 13.64
N ALA A 52 -9.25 -8.28 14.57
CA ALA A 52 -7.80 -8.07 14.42
C ALA A 52 -7.07 -9.40 14.16
N ALA A 53 -7.37 -10.42 14.95
CA ALA A 53 -6.76 -11.74 14.77
C ALA A 53 -7.12 -12.37 13.40
N GLN A 54 -8.34 -12.18 12.91
CA GLN A 54 -8.77 -12.60 11.58
C GLN A 54 -8.02 -11.84 10.49
N LYS A 55 -8.01 -10.52 10.52
CA LYS A 55 -7.35 -9.65 9.53
C LYS A 55 -5.84 -9.94 9.42
N VAL A 56 -5.18 -10.14 10.57
CA VAL A 56 -3.75 -10.51 10.58
C VAL A 56 -3.50 -11.88 9.93
N ARG A 57 -4.40 -12.86 10.14
CA ARG A 57 -4.29 -14.17 9.47
C ARG A 57 -4.52 -14.04 7.95
N GLU A 58 -5.57 -13.33 7.54
CA GLU A 58 -5.91 -13.09 6.14
C GLU A 58 -4.75 -12.36 5.42
N ALA A 59 -4.21 -11.29 6.01
CA ALA A 59 -3.08 -10.56 5.46
C ALA A 59 -1.85 -11.46 5.25
N LYS A 60 -1.47 -12.25 6.24
CA LYS A 60 -0.32 -13.15 6.09
C LYS A 60 -0.51 -14.18 4.97
N ILE A 61 -1.74 -14.66 4.78
CA ILE A 61 -2.06 -15.61 3.70
C ILE A 61 -2.00 -14.88 2.34
N VAL A 62 -2.65 -13.75 2.23
CA VAL A 62 -2.74 -12.96 0.98
C VAL A 62 -1.35 -12.44 0.59
N ASP A 63 -0.61 -11.81 1.50
CA ASP A 63 0.72 -11.27 1.24
C ASP A 63 1.70 -12.38 0.81
N GLY A 64 1.67 -13.52 1.52
CA GLY A 64 2.45 -14.70 1.13
C GLY A 64 2.09 -15.23 -0.26
N ALA A 65 0.80 -15.27 -0.61
CA ALA A 65 0.33 -15.68 -1.93
C ALA A 65 0.69 -14.67 -3.04
N LEU A 66 0.81 -13.38 -2.69
CA LEU A 66 1.34 -12.32 -3.57
C LEU A 66 2.89 -12.37 -3.70
N GLY A 67 3.56 -13.29 -2.98
CA GLY A 67 5.02 -13.42 -2.95
C GLY A 67 5.72 -12.36 -2.11
N ALA A 68 5.01 -11.73 -1.18
CA ALA A 68 5.49 -10.70 -0.29
C ALA A 68 5.53 -11.15 1.18
N THR A 69 6.15 -10.34 2.02
CA THR A 69 6.10 -10.50 3.49
C THR A 69 5.11 -9.53 4.11
N ALA A 70 4.51 -9.90 5.26
CA ALA A 70 3.58 -9.09 6.04
C ALA A 70 4.27 -8.54 7.30
N ARG A 71 4.18 -7.24 7.54
CA ARG A 71 4.62 -6.58 8.79
C ARG A 71 3.47 -5.75 9.36
N PHE A 72 3.42 -5.68 10.69
CA PHE A 72 2.40 -4.91 11.40
C PHE A 72 3.07 -3.97 12.40
N LEU A 73 2.62 -2.71 12.45
CA LEU A 73 2.89 -1.82 13.56
C LEU A 73 1.83 -2.03 14.67
N PRO A 74 2.14 -1.63 15.91
CA PRO A 74 1.26 -1.91 17.05
C PRO A 74 0.16 -0.86 17.26
N TYR A 75 -0.33 -0.24 16.18
CA TYR A 75 -1.37 0.78 16.27
C TYR A 75 -2.77 0.19 16.08
N LYS A 76 -3.78 0.96 16.50
CA LYS A 76 -5.19 0.55 16.43
C LYS A 76 -5.92 1.32 15.35
N ASP A 77 -6.85 0.65 14.70
CA ASP A 77 -7.78 1.21 13.73
C ASP A 77 -8.54 2.41 14.31
N ALA A 78 -8.75 3.45 13.50
CA ALA A 78 -9.37 4.73 13.85
C ALA A 78 -8.69 5.49 15.02
N GLU A 79 -7.46 5.10 15.40
CA GLU A 79 -6.66 5.76 16.44
C GLU A 79 -5.24 6.10 15.94
N LEU A 80 -4.95 5.87 14.67
CA LEU A 80 -3.63 6.16 14.11
C LEU A 80 -3.44 7.67 13.97
N LEU A 81 -2.52 8.24 14.75
CA LEU A 81 -2.22 9.67 14.72
C LEU A 81 -1.06 10.00 13.79
N ALA A 82 -1.09 11.19 13.18
CA ALA A 82 0.10 11.79 12.60
C ALA A 82 1.05 12.23 13.73
N SER A 83 2.16 11.48 13.91
CA SER A 83 3.08 11.72 15.01
C SER A 83 4.52 11.33 14.67
N GLU A 84 5.47 11.96 15.37
CA GLU A 84 6.89 11.63 15.23
C GLU A 84 7.17 10.16 15.59
N THR A 85 6.45 9.59 16.56
CA THR A 85 6.61 8.18 16.97
C THR A 85 6.27 7.25 15.82
N VAL A 86 5.08 7.41 15.22
CA VAL A 86 4.65 6.59 14.08
C VAL A 86 5.60 6.76 12.89
N ALA A 87 6.01 8.00 12.61
CA ALA A 87 6.96 8.29 11.54
C ALA A 87 8.33 7.63 11.76
N LEU A 88 8.82 7.57 13.00
CA LEU A 88 10.06 6.88 13.36
C LEU A 88 9.91 5.36 13.23
N ASP A 89 8.79 4.77 13.61
CA ASP A 89 8.54 3.34 13.44
C ASP A 89 8.50 2.95 11.95
N ILE A 90 7.87 3.78 11.10
CA ILE A 90 7.92 3.61 9.64
C ILE A 90 9.36 3.76 9.12
N ALA A 91 10.12 4.75 9.61
CA ALA A 91 11.51 4.95 9.22
C ALA A 91 12.39 3.74 9.59
N ASP A 92 12.14 3.10 10.72
CA ASP A 92 12.85 1.88 11.12
C ASP A 92 12.57 0.73 10.16
N VAL A 93 11.32 0.53 9.75
CA VAL A 93 10.96 -0.47 8.74
C VAL A 93 11.61 -0.14 7.38
N ILE A 94 11.61 1.12 6.94
CA ILE A 94 12.28 1.53 5.70
C ILE A 94 13.78 1.22 5.75
N ARG A 95 14.44 1.48 6.88
CA ARG A 95 15.87 1.20 7.04
C ARG A 95 16.20 -0.29 7.11
N GLU A 96 15.32 -1.08 7.69
CA GLU A 96 15.47 -2.54 7.77
C GLU A 96 15.24 -3.20 6.41
N GLU A 97 14.10 -2.88 5.74
CA GLU A 97 13.69 -3.46 4.47
C GLU A 97 14.52 -2.92 3.28
N LYS A 98 15.04 -1.69 3.37
CA LYS A 98 15.83 -1.01 2.32
C LYS A 98 15.14 -1.00 0.95
N PRO A 99 13.89 -0.52 0.85
CA PRO A 99 13.14 -0.57 -0.39
C PRO A 99 13.72 0.38 -1.45
N ASP A 100 13.68 -0.07 -2.71
CA ASP A 100 13.91 0.78 -3.88
C ASP A 100 12.69 1.66 -4.18
N ILE A 101 11.48 1.12 -3.89
CA ILE A 101 10.19 1.73 -4.18
C ILE A 101 9.32 1.67 -2.93
N VAL A 102 8.67 2.79 -2.60
CA VAL A 102 7.58 2.83 -1.62
C VAL A 102 6.27 3.15 -2.34
N ILE A 103 5.19 2.45 -1.97
CA ILE A 103 3.82 2.73 -2.40
C ILE A 103 3.00 2.96 -1.13
N THR A 104 2.18 4.03 -1.08
CA THR A 104 1.35 4.36 0.08
C THR A 104 0.08 5.10 -0.32
N HIS A 105 -0.73 5.53 0.66
CA HIS A 105 -1.92 6.34 0.43
C HIS A 105 -1.59 7.74 -0.12
N PRO A 106 -2.48 8.35 -0.93
CA PRO A 106 -2.42 9.76 -1.29
C PRO A 106 -2.71 10.66 -0.07
N ALA A 107 -2.58 11.99 -0.25
CA ALA A 107 -2.61 12.93 0.87
C ALA A 107 -3.98 13.12 1.53
N HIS A 108 -5.06 12.90 0.78
CA HIS A 108 -6.42 13.16 1.24
C HIS A 108 -7.26 11.89 1.19
N SER A 109 -8.03 11.66 2.23
CA SER A 109 -8.93 10.53 2.39
C SER A 109 -10.13 10.93 3.23
N ILE A 110 -11.25 10.21 3.05
CA ILE A 110 -12.37 10.27 4.00
C ILE A 110 -12.08 9.52 5.30
N HIS A 111 -11.02 8.68 5.31
CA HIS A 111 -10.55 7.95 6.50
C HIS A 111 -9.29 8.61 7.05
N ASP A 112 -9.37 9.12 8.28
CA ASP A 112 -8.25 9.84 8.91
C ASP A 112 -6.97 8.99 9.00
N ASP A 113 -7.08 7.68 9.25
CA ASP A 113 -5.92 6.80 9.32
C ASP A 113 -5.16 6.72 7.97
N HIS A 114 -5.85 6.79 6.81
CA HIS A 114 -5.19 6.84 5.51
C HIS A 114 -4.42 8.15 5.33
N ALA A 115 -5.05 9.29 5.64
CA ALA A 115 -4.40 10.61 5.60
C ALA A 115 -3.21 10.67 6.57
N ASN A 116 -3.37 10.13 7.78
CA ASN A 116 -2.30 10.06 8.78
C ASN A 116 -1.17 9.09 8.38
N THR A 117 -1.49 7.98 7.70
CA THR A 117 -0.48 7.08 7.11
C THR A 117 0.34 7.80 6.05
N HIS A 118 -0.29 8.58 5.17
CA HIS A 118 0.44 9.42 4.22
C HIS A 118 1.41 10.37 4.94
N ILE A 119 0.93 11.16 5.91
CA ILE A 119 1.74 12.13 6.65
C ILE A 119 2.93 11.44 7.33
N ASN A 120 2.68 10.33 8.03
CA ASN A 120 3.70 9.57 8.74
C ASN A 120 4.70 8.92 7.77
N THR A 121 4.25 8.43 6.62
CA THR A 121 5.14 7.86 5.59
C THR A 121 6.04 8.92 4.98
N MET A 122 5.51 10.08 4.63
CA MET A 122 6.31 11.19 4.10
C MET A 122 7.37 11.65 5.10
N ARG A 123 6.99 11.75 6.37
CA ARG A 123 7.93 12.10 7.46
C ARG A 123 8.93 10.96 7.70
N GLY A 124 8.47 9.69 7.68
CA GLY A 124 9.29 8.50 7.86
C GLY A 124 10.36 8.35 6.76
N LEU A 125 10.01 8.60 5.51
CA LEU A 125 10.95 8.62 4.39
C LEU A 125 12.08 9.64 4.62
N PHE A 126 11.73 10.86 5.04
CA PHE A 126 12.72 11.90 5.36
C PHE A 126 13.62 11.48 6.53
N LEU A 127 13.06 10.94 7.62
CA LEU A 127 13.82 10.50 8.78
C LEU A 127 14.72 9.28 8.47
N ALA A 128 14.24 8.37 7.62
CA ALA A 128 14.99 7.19 7.21
C ALA A 128 16.28 7.53 6.46
N GLU A 129 16.27 8.60 5.66
CA GLU A 129 17.41 9.05 4.85
C GLU A 129 18.48 9.77 5.67
N LEU A 130 18.15 10.30 6.86
CA LEU A 130 19.07 11.14 7.64
C LEU A 130 20.04 10.30 8.50
N PRO A 131 21.39 10.29 8.21
CA PRO A 131 22.35 9.52 9.02
C PRO A 131 22.46 10.01 10.46
N GLY A 132 22.15 11.28 10.72
CA GLY A 132 22.16 11.87 12.07
C GLY A 132 21.04 11.37 12.98
N ILE A 133 19.98 10.81 12.43
CA ILE A 133 18.92 10.12 13.17
C ILE A 133 19.40 8.70 13.47
N ARG A 134 19.91 8.49 14.69
CA ARG A 134 20.47 7.20 15.10
C ARG A 134 19.37 6.22 15.45
N ARG A 135 19.28 5.12 14.69
CA ARG A 135 18.33 3.99 14.87
C ARG A 135 19.10 2.67 14.78
N SER A 136 18.41 1.54 14.92
CA SER A 136 19.01 0.20 14.88
C SER A 136 19.66 -0.15 13.54
N HIS A 137 19.13 0.41 12.44
CA HIS A 137 19.65 0.19 11.09
C HIS A 137 20.23 1.48 10.50
N PRO A 138 21.21 1.38 9.58
CA PRO A 138 21.80 2.54 8.91
C PRO A 138 20.76 3.30 8.09
N ALA A 139 21.03 4.57 7.82
CA ALA A 139 20.18 5.41 6.98
C ALA A 139 19.98 4.80 5.58
N HIS A 140 18.78 4.93 5.05
CA HIS A 140 18.39 4.45 3.72
C HIS A 140 17.50 5.48 3.02
N GLY A 141 17.86 5.83 1.77
CA GLY A 141 17.07 6.69 0.90
C GLY A 141 16.29 5.87 -0.12
N VAL A 142 15.01 6.17 -0.30
CA VAL A 142 14.11 5.49 -1.25
C VAL A 142 14.18 6.18 -2.62
N ALA A 143 14.39 5.41 -3.68
CA ALA A 143 14.56 5.96 -5.03
C ALA A 143 13.25 6.43 -5.68
N LYS A 144 12.14 5.75 -5.39
CA LYS A 144 10.83 6.04 -6.00
C LYS A 144 9.70 5.95 -4.97
N LEU A 145 8.77 6.89 -5.09
CA LEU A 145 7.56 6.93 -4.27
C LEU A 145 6.34 7.02 -5.19
N TYR A 146 5.30 6.26 -4.88
CA TYR A 146 3.99 6.30 -5.55
C TYR A 146 2.86 6.31 -4.53
N PHE A 147 1.74 6.88 -4.93
CA PHE A 147 0.47 6.78 -4.21
C PHE A 147 -0.47 5.86 -4.97
N ALA A 148 -1.10 4.93 -4.26
CA ALA A 148 -2.04 3.97 -4.82
C ALA A 148 -3.46 4.55 -4.83
N GLU A 149 -4.27 4.16 -5.82
CA GLU A 149 -5.66 4.59 -5.94
C GLU A 149 -6.58 3.76 -5.04
N ASN A 150 -7.17 4.41 -4.05
CA ASN A 150 -8.17 3.81 -3.18
C ASN A 150 -9.51 4.57 -3.34
N TRP A 151 -10.65 3.89 -3.21
CA TRP A 151 -11.95 4.49 -3.34
C TRP A 151 -12.24 5.56 -2.27
N GLU A 152 -11.60 5.47 -1.12
CA GLU A 152 -11.69 6.44 -0.02
C GLU A 152 -10.79 7.66 -0.21
N ASP A 153 -9.79 7.55 -1.09
CA ASP A 153 -8.67 8.50 -1.22
C ASP A 153 -8.73 9.28 -2.55
N THR A 154 -9.94 9.58 -3.04
CA THR A 154 -10.13 10.13 -4.40
C THR A 154 -9.81 11.61 -4.51
N GLU A 155 -9.86 12.37 -3.42
CA GLU A 155 -9.58 13.80 -3.45
C GLU A 155 -8.10 14.07 -3.75
N GLY A 156 -7.84 14.82 -4.80
CA GLY A 156 -6.48 15.17 -5.22
C GLY A 156 -5.66 14.03 -5.83
N PHE A 157 -6.22 12.82 -5.97
CA PHE A 157 -5.55 11.75 -6.69
C PHE A 157 -5.62 11.99 -8.21
N VAL A 158 -4.45 12.12 -8.83
CA VAL A 158 -4.31 12.30 -10.28
C VAL A 158 -3.43 11.19 -10.83
N ALA A 159 -4.06 10.19 -11.45
CA ALA A 159 -3.34 9.09 -12.08
C ALA A 159 -2.38 9.58 -13.18
N ASP A 160 -1.10 9.30 -13.04
CA ASP A 160 -0.07 9.64 -14.03
C ASP A 160 0.79 8.44 -14.47
N THR A 161 0.62 7.31 -13.79
CA THR A 161 1.34 6.07 -14.05
C THR A 161 0.33 4.93 -14.12
N TYR A 162 0.33 4.20 -15.24
CA TYR A 162 -0.54 3.06 -15.47
C TYR A 162 0.30 1.81 -15.62
N VAL A 163 0.11 0.83 -14.75
CA VAL A 163 0.82 -0.45 -14.78
C VAL A 163 -0.11 -1.49 -15.37
N ASP A 164 0.25 -2.06 -16.52
CA ASP A 164 -0.46 -3.18 -17.12
C ASP A 164 -0.32 -4.42 -16.21
N VAL A 165 -1.42 -4.91 -15.69
CA VAL A 165 -1.49 -6.07 -14.79
C VAL A 165 -2.32 -7.21 -15.40
N SER A 166 -2.58 -7.16 -16.71
CA SER A 166 -3.50 -8.07 -17.41
C SER A 166 -3.17 -9.54 -17.19
N GLU A 167 -1.87 -9.90 -17.19
CA GLU A 167 -1.43 -11.29 -17.06
C GLU A 167 -1.61 -11.86 -15.64
N VAL A 168 -1.69 -11.01 -14.63
CA VAL A 168 -1.75 -11.43 -13.21
C VAL A 168 -3.09 -11.09 -12.56
N PHE A 169 -3.96 -10.34 -13.23
CA PHE A 169 -5.16 -9.77 -12.64
C PHE A 169 -6.10 -10.82 -12.04
N GLU A 170 -6.40 -11.87 -12.79
CA GLU A 170 -7.32 -12.92 -12.32
C GLU A 170 -6.73 -13.70 -11.14
N GLN A 171 -5.42 -13.94 -11.14
CA GLN A 171 -4.73 -14.55 -10.00
C GLN A 171 -4.76 -13.63 -8.77
N TRP A 172 -4.50 -12.33 -8.95
CA TRP A 172 -4.63 -11.35 -7.88
C TRP A 172 -6.04 -11.31 -7.30
N LEU A 173 -7.07 -11.35 -8.16
CA LEU A 173 -8.47 -11.34 -7.76
C LEU A 173 -8.84 -12.57 -6.92
N GLU A 174 -8.32 -13.74 -7.28
CA GLU A 174 -8.49 -14.97 -6.51
C GLU A 174 -7.79 -14.88 -5.15
N ILE A 175 -6.53 -14.42 -5.13
CA ILE A 175 -5.74 -14.26 -3.90
C ILE A 175 -6.44 -13.30 -2.94
N THR A 176 -6.82 -12.11 -3.39
CA THR A 176 -7.46 -11.08 -2.54
C THR A 176 -8.85 -11.48 -2.07
N SER A 177 -9.54 -12.39 -2.80
CA SER A 177 -10.83 -12.95 -2.37
C SER A 177 -10.74 -13.80 -1.10
N GLN A 178 -9.56 -14.06 -0.57
CA GLN A 178 -9.34 -14.70 0.74
C GLN A 178 -9.63 -13.73 1.91
N TYR A 179 -9.67 -12.42 1.66
CA TYR A 179 -10.24 -11.49 2.63
C TYR A 179 -11.77 -11.57 2.62
N GLU A 180 -12.38 -11.80 3.79
CA GLU A 180 -13.83 -11.75 3.93
C GLU A 180 -14.40 -10.39 3.52
N LEU A 181 -13.69 -9.31 3.83
CA LEU A 181 -14.03 -7.94 3.42
C LEU A 181 -14.15 -7.82 1.89
N PHE A 182 -13.19 -8.34 1.15
CA PHE A 182 -13.17 -8.27 -0.32
C PHE A 182 -14.28 -9.08 -0.96
N SER A 183 -14.64 -10.20 -0.34
CA SER A 183 -15.67 -11.12 -0.81
C SER A 183 -17.10 -10.68 -0.44
N GLY A 184 -17.29 -9.55 0.26
CA GLY A 184 -18.59 -8.96 0.54
C GLY A 184 -19.28 -9.47 1.80
N GLY A 185 -18.58 -10.15 2.71
CA GLY A 185 -19.15 -10.68 3.96
C GLY A 185 -19.34 -9.64 5.07
N ILE A 186 -18.73 -8.47 4.98
CA ILE A 186 -18.59 -7.49 6.06
C ILE A 186 -19.20 -6.14 5.72
N SER A 187 -18.87 -5.59 4.55
CA SER A 187 -19.26 -4.25 4.11
C SER A 187 -20.33 -4.29 3.02
N SER A 188 -21.18 -3.26 2.96
CA SER A 188 -22.06 -3.03 1.80
C SER A 188 -21.32 -2.53 0.57
N PHE A 189 -20.09 -2.03 0.73
CA PHE A 189 -19.26 -1.65 -0.41
C PHE A 189 -18.77 -2.90 -1.15
N ARG A 190 -18.96 -2.89 -2.45
CA ARG A 190 -18.68 -4.04 -3.32
C ARG A 190 -17.24 -4.00 -3.81
N TYR A 191 -16.27 -4.25 -2.89
CA TYR A 191 -14.83 -4.14 -3.17
C TYR A 191 -14.40 -4.88 -4.43
N LYS A 192 -14.77 -6.15 -4.56
CA LYS A 192 -14.40 -6.98 -5.71
C LYS A 192 -14.89 -6.39 -7.03
N ASP A 193 -16.16 -5.97 -7.10
CA ASP A 193 -16.73 -5.39 -8.32
C ASP A 193 -16.09 -4.03 -8.62
N TYR A 194 -15.85 -3.22 -7.59
CA TYR A 194 -15.22 -1.91 -7.74
C TYR A 194 -13.84 -2.03 -8.36
N TYR A 195 -12.94 -2.85 -7.79
CA TYR A 195 -11.57 -2.98 -8.29
C TYR A 195 -11.51 -3.68 -9.65
N GLN A 196 -12.45 -4.59 -9.95
CA GLN A 196 -12.59 -5.14 -11.30
C GLN A 196 -12.97 -4.04 -12.33
N ALA A 197 -13.97 -3.23 -12.02
CA ALA A 197 -14.39 -2.13 -12.90
C ALA A 197 -13.30 -1.07 -13.04
N LEU A 198 -12.65 -0.70 -11.93
CA LEU A 198 -11.55 0.26 -11.90
C LEU A 198 -10.39 -0.20 -12.79
N SER A 199 -10.00 -1.47 -12.72
CA SER A 199 -8.90 -2.02 -13.52
C SER A 199 -9.18 -1.96 -15.01
N ILE A 200 -10.44 -2.14 -15.45
CA ILE A 200 -10.85 -1.99 -16.85
C ILE A 200 -10.75 -0.51 -17.26
N MET A 201 -11.33 0.38 -16.46
CA MET A 201 -11.30 1.82 -16.73
C MET A 201 -9.85 2.34 -16.84
N ARG A 202 -8.99 1.96 -15.91
CA ARG A 202 -7.58 2.34 -15.93
C ARG A 202 -6.80 1.66 -17.06
N GLY A 203 -7.20 0.43 -17.42
CA GLY A 203 -6.69 -0.27 -18.60
C GLY A 203 -6.98 0.49 -19.88
N CYS A 204 -8.22 0.98 -20.08
CA CYS A 204 -8.55 1.80 -21.25
C CYS A 204 -7.65 3.04 -21.36
N LEU A 205 -7.36 3.71 -20.24
CA LEU A 205 -6.48 4.89 -20.21
C LEU A 205 -5.01 4.52 -20.42
N GLY A 206 -4.57 3.39 -19.85
CA GLY A 206 -3.21 2.85 -19.98
C GLY A 206 -2.96 2.04 -21.26
N ARG A 207 -3.99 1.87 -22.12
CA ARG A 207 -3.94 1.07 -23.37
C ARG A 207 -3.61 -0.41 -23.12
N ALA A 208 -4.15 -0.97 -22.05
CA ALA A 208 -4.05 -2.37 -21.66
C ALA A 208 -5.43 -2.95 -21.33
N PRO A 209 -5.63 -4.28 -21.34
CA PRO A 209 -6.88 -4.89 -20.88
C PRO A 209 -7.22 -4.59 -19.42
N ARG A 210 -6.21 -4.59 -18.54
CA ARG A 210 -6.31 -4.30 -17.12
C ARG A 210 -5.12 -3.45 -16.67
N ALA A 211 -5.35 -2.40 -15.91
CA ALA A 211 -4.26 -1.63 -15.31
C ALA A 211 -4.57 -1.20 -13.88
N VAL A 212 -3.52 -1.04 -13.10
CA VAL A 212 -3.51 -0.31 -11.82
C VAL A 212 -2.97 1.08 -12.08
N ALA A 213 -3.65 2.10 -11.56
CA ALA A 213 -3.19 3.47 -11.63
C ALA A 213 -2.44 3.86 -10.35
N LEU A 214 -1.34 4.57 -10.54
CA LEU A 214 -0.55 5.16 -9.47
C LEU A 214 -0.37 6.66 -9.76
N MET A 215 -0.12 7.42 -8.70
CA MET A 215 0.22 8.85 -8.79
C MET A 215 1.61 9.07 -8.22
N ARG A 216 2.45 9.82 -8.92
CA ARG A 216 3.74 10.28 -8.40
C ARG A 216 3.55 11.52 -7.52
N PRO A 217 4.33 11.68 -6.44
CA PRO A 217 4.30 12.91 -5.66
C PRO A 217 4.61 14.14 -6.53
N PRO A 218 3.88 15.24 -6.37
CA PRO A 218 4.20 16.49 -7.03
C PRO A 218 5.63 16.93 -6.70
N GLY A 219 6.47 17.13 -7.72
CA GLY A 219 7.87 17.53 -7.55
C GLY A 219 8.87 16.38 -7.26
N PHE A 220 8.41 15.17 -6.99
CA PHE A 220 9.24 13.96 -6.94
C PHE A 220 9.42 13.46 -8.39
N GLY A 221 10.53 13.70 -9.00
CA GLY A 221 10.73 13.22 -10.37
C GLY A 221 11.61 14.13 -11.21
N ARG A 222 12.53 14.86 -10.57
CA ARG A 222 13.63 15.47 -11.31
C ARG A 222 14.53 14.35 -11.83
N GLN A 223 14.28 13.91 -13.04
CA GLN A 223 15.19 12.99 -13.72
C GLN A 223 16.54 13.69 -13.95
N ARG A 224 17.61 13.17 -13.35
CA ARG A 224 18.98 13.52 -13.75
C ARG A 224 19.31 12.68 -14.97
N GLY A 225 19.10 13.24 -16.14
CA GLY A 225 19.65 12.73 -17.40
C GLY A 225 20.89 13.50 -17.79
N LYS A 226 21.89 12.84 -18.35
CA LYS A 226 23.03 13.49 -19.02
C LYS A 226 22.67 13.97 -20.43
N LEU A 227 21.52 13.54 -20.95
CA LEU A 227 20.99 13.88 -22.25
C LEU A 227 19.50 14.23 -22.13
N PRO A 228 18.98 15.18 -22.94
CA PRO A 228 17.53 15.37 -23.05
C PRO A 228 16.92 14.06 -23.56
N LEU A 229 15.84 13.60 -22.89
CA LEU A 229 15.04 12.46 -23.32
C LEU A 229 14.06 12.91 -24.42
#